data_ea7630c600fd58c0106818375883243e
#
_entry.id   ea7630c600fd58c0106818375883243e
#
_cell.length_a   1.000
_cell.length_b   1.000
_cell.length_c   1.000
_cell.angle_alpha   90.00
_cell.angle_beta   90.00
_cell.angle_gamma   90.00
#
_symmetry.space_group_name_H-M   'P 1'
#
loop_
_entity.id
_entity.type
_entity.pdbx_description
1 polymer ?
#
loop_
_entity_poly.entity_id
_entity_poly.type
_entity_poly.pdbx_seq_one_letter_code
_entity_poly.pdbx_strand_id
1 'polypeptide(L)'
;MNRSRKVKPLKAIIIVLFVLFVVNETSLFKNDKTHTFDEAFAKQMQGDALHTKSKGNQFVNASKQDIKAAMTVDHKDSDLMYMDLSEPIEMSEDEVNDMLKGNGILEGHGKAFLEAQKENDVNVIYLVSHAQLETGEGRSALAKGLRKGDARYYNFFGIGAFDRKAVKTGASYAQKAGWTSPDKAIKGGASFVRTQYFENGQLNLYQMRWNPQSPATNQYASDIDWPAKIAARMEVYYQKYGIKKDDIRKDFYKK
;
A
#
# COMPACT_ATOMS: atom_id res chain seq x y z
N MET A 1 -44.08 -50.33 -11.35
CA MET A 1 -43.08 -49.53 -12.07
C MET A 1 -42.85 -48.20 -11.29
N ASN A 2 -41.86 -48.16 -10.47
CA ASN A 2 -41.60 -47.07 -9.58
C ASN A 2 -40.39 -46.25 -10.09
N ARG A 3 -40.64 -45.08 -10.70
CA ARG A 3 -39.58 -44.16 -11.19
C ARG A 3 -39.16 -43.23 -10.05
N SER A 4 -38.08 -43.56 -9.36
CA SER A 4 -37.43 -42.60 -8.46
C SER A 4 -36.78 -41.51 -9.29
N ARG A 5 -37.25 -40.25 -9.18
CA ARG A 5 -36.61 -39.08 -9.73
C ARG A 5 -35.38 -38.74 -8.89
N LYS A 6 -34.20 -39.00 -9.44
CA LYS A 6 -32.92 -38.49 -8.90
C LYS A 6 -32.94 -36.96 -8.92
N VAL A 7 -32.93 -36.34 -7.77
CA VAL A 7 -32.77 -34.88 -7.64
C VAL A 7 -31.34 -34.52 -8.09
N LYS A 8 -31.25 -33.58 -9.01
CA LYS A 8 -29.99 -33.23 -9.67
C LYS A 8 -29.00 -32.58 -8.68
N PRO A 9 -27.70 -32.93 -8.72
CA PRO A 9 -26.68 -32.41 -7.79
C PRO A 9 -26.39 -30.89 -7.94
N LEU A 10 -26.98 -30.24 -8.95
CA LEU A 10 -26.72 -28.83 -9.30
C LEU A 10 -27.12 -27.84 -8.17
N LYS A 11 -28.20 -28.15 -7.43
CA LYS A 11 -28.64 -27.26 -6.31
C LYS A 11 -27.70 -27.31 -5.11
N ALA A 12 -27.10 -28.45 -4.83
CA ALA A 12 -26.14 -28.61 -3.74
C ALA A 12 -24.82 -27.85 -4.02
N ILE A 13 -24.36 -27.89 -5.27
CA ILE A 13 -23.15 -27.16 -5.71
C ILE A 13 -23.35 -25.63 -5.62
N ILE A 14 -24.53 -25.13 -6.00
CA ILE A 14 -24.84 -23.68 -5.90
C ILE A 14 -24.87 -23.22 -4.45
N ILE A 15 -25.44 -24.02 -3.55
CA ILE A 15 -25.48 -23.67 -2.10
C ILE A 15 -24.06 -23.68 -1.50
N VAL A 16 -23.22 -24.64 -1.83
CA VAL A 16 -21.83 -24.72 -1.36
C VAL A 16 -21.01 -23.55 -1.89
N LEU A 17 -21.16 -23.18 -3.16
CA LEU A 17 -20.48 -22.01 -3.73
C LEU A 17 -20.97 -20.70 -3.13
N PHE A 18 -22.28 -20.58 -2.84
CA PHE A 18 -22.82 -19.38 -2.18
C PHE A 18 -22.35 -19.28 -0.71
N VAL A 19 -22.27 -20.39 0.02
CA VAL A 19 -21.73 -20.42 1.39
C VAL A 19 -20.23 -20.10 1.38
N LEU A 20 -19.46 -20.61 0.42
CA LEU A 20 -18.03 -20.26 0.28
C LEU A 20 -17.84 -18.80 -0.10
N PHE A 21 -18.71 -18.23 -0.97
CA PHE A 21 -18.69 -16.82 -1.32
C PHE A 21 -19.02 -15.93 -0.12
N VAL A 22 -20.11 -16.23 0.61
CA VAL A 22 -20.50 -15.50 1.83
C VAL A 22 -19.43 -15.61 2.93
N VAL A 23 -18.78 -16.76 3.08
CA VAL A 23 -17.71 -16.97 4.05
C VAL A 23 -16.45 -16.17 3.67
N ASN A 24 -16.17 -16.02 2.37
CA ASN A 24 -15.03 -15.24 1.88
C ASN A 24 -15.24 -13.73 1.94
N GLU A 25 -16.50 -13.29 1.85
CA GLU A 25 -16.92 -11.87 1.93
C GLU A 25 -17.23 -11.41 3.37
N THR A 26 -17.49 -12.34 4.30
CA THR A 26 -17.74 -11.95 5.69
C THR A 26 -16.43 -11.71 6.42
N SER A 27 -16.31 -10.54 7.04
CA SER A 27 -15.21 -10.08 7.90
C SER A 27 -14.81 -11.03 9.04
N LEU A 28 -15.50 -12.16 9.20
CA LEU A 28 -15.27 -13.19 10.22
C LEU A 28 -13.86 -13.81 10.17
N PHE A 29 -13.18 -13.79 9.02
CA PHE A 29 -11.83 -14.33 8.85
C PHE A 29 -10.74 -13.26 8.68
N LYS A 30 -11.10 -11.98 8.55
CA LYS A 30 -10.15 -10.88 8.37
C LYS A 30 -9.59 -10.31 9.69
N ASN A 31 -9.93 -10.87 10.86
CA ASN A 31 -9.82 -10.13 12.11
C ASN A 31 -9.10 -10.80 13.27
N ASP A 32 -8.22 -11.75 13.01
CA ASP A 32 -7.46 -12.36 14.10
C ASP A 32 -6.36 -11.40 14.60
N LYS A 33 -6.69 -10.63 15.63
CA LYS A 33 -5.69 -9.95 16.44
C LYS A 33 -4.80 -11.01 17.05
N THR A 34 -3.58 -11.12 16.54
CA THR A 34 -2.65 -12.19 16.93
C THR A 34 -1.86 -11.85 18.19
N HIS A 35 -1.62 -10.54 18.42
CA HIS A 35 -0.74 -10.03 19.47
C HIS A 35 -1.42 -8.93 20.28
N THR A 36 -1.01 -8.77 21.55
CA THR A 36 -1.15 -7.51 22.29
C THR A 36 -0.18 -6.46 21.73
N PHE A 37 -0.38 -5.18 22.06
CA PHE A 37 0.55 -4.14 21.64
C PHE A 37 1.98 -4.38 22.13
N ASP A 38 2.13 -4.78 23.40
CA ASP A 38 3.47 -5.02 23.99
C ASP A 38 4.18 -6.22 23.36
N GLU A 39 3.45 -7.29 23.02
CA GLU A 39 4.01 -8.43 22.29
C GLU A 39 4.46 -8.03 20.88
N ALA A 40 3.64 -7.27 20.15
CA ALA A 40 3.97 -6.78 18.81
C ALA A 40 5.19 -5.85 18.86
N PHE A 41 5.22 -4.93 19.82
CA PHE A 41 6.35 -4.04 20.02
C PHE A 41 7.63 -4.80 20.39
N ALA A 42 7.56 -5.79 21.28
CA ALA A 42 8.70 -6.62 21.62
C ALA A 42 9.27 -7.34 20.39
N LYS A 43 8.41 -7.88 19.51
CA LYS A 43 8.81 -8.51 18.25
C LYS A 43 9.47 -7.51 17.29
N GLN A 44 8.95 -6.30 17.18
CA GLN A 44 9.57 -5.24 16.37
C GLN A 44 11.00 -4.92 16.84
N MET A 45 11.23 -4.95 18.16
CA MET A 45 12.55 -4.67 18.75
C MET A 45 13.54 -5.84 18.68
N GLN A 46 13.04 -7.07 18.48
CA GLN A 46 13.88 -8.29 18.36
C GLN A 46 14.20 -8.63 16.90
N GLY A 47 13.41 -8.12 15.94
CA GLY A 47 13.60 -8.39 14.53
C GLY A 47 14.78 -7.61 13.93
N ASP A 48 15.23 -8.05 12.76
CA ASP A 48 16.29 -7.37 11.98
C ASP A 48 15.74 -6.17 11.17
N ALA A 49 14.48 -5.78 11.39
CA ALA A 49 13.86 -4.69 10.69
C ALA A 49 14.52 -3.35 11.03
N LEU A 50 14.97 -2.64 10.00
CA LEU A 50 15.54 -1.30 10.17
C LEU A 50 14.42 -0.30 10.49
N HIS A 51 14.64 0.52 11.52
CA HIS A 51 13.75 1.62 11.89
C HIS A 51 14.50 2.94 11.85
N THR A 52 14.08 3.83 10.98
CA THR A 52 14.68 5.16 10.79
C THR A 52 13.67 6.26 11.03
N LYS A 53 14.17 7.46 11.30
CA LYS A 53 13.40 8.71 11.33
C LYS A 53 14.15 9.83 10.63
N SER A 54 13.41 10.81 10.14
CA SER A 54 14.01 12.01 9.55
C SER A 54 14.65 12.91 10.61
N LYS A 55 15.87 13.36 10.37
CA LYS A 55 16.56 14.40 11.14
C LYS A 55 17.18 15.40 10.18
N GLY A 56 16.50 16.52 9.96
CA GLY A 56 16.85 17.41 8.85
C GLY A 56 16.75 16.69 7.51
N ASN A 57 17.81 16.73 6.71
CA ASN A 57 17.88 16.10 5.39
C ASN A 57 18.43 14.65 5.42
N GLN A 58 18.55 14.05 6.58
CA GLN A 58 19.11 12.71 6.74
C GLN A 58 18.15 11.77 7.47
N PHE A 59 18.26 10.48 7.19
CA PHE A 59 17.66 9.44 8.00
C PHE A 59 18.66 8.96 9.06
N VAL A 60 18.19 8.87 10.30
CA VAL A 60 18.96 8.33 11.44
C VAL A 60 18.18 7.17 12.06
N ASN A 61 18.86 6.30 12.79
CA ASN A 61 18.17 5.23 13.51
C ASN A 61 17.16 5.80 14.50
N ALA A 62 15.94 5.28 14.49
CA ALA A 62 14.91 5.60 15.46
C ALA A 62 15.23 4.97 16.81
N SER A 63 15.03 5.68 17.92
CA SER A 63 15.13 5.12 19.25
C SER A 63 13.95 4.20 19.56
N LYS A 64 14.10 3.34 20.57
CA LYS A 64 13.01 2.49 21.07
C LYS A 64 11.76 3.31 21.43
N GLN A 65 11.95 4.50 22.00
CA GLN A 65 10.85 5.40 22.34
C GLN A 65 10.15 5.96 21.09
N ASP A 66 10.91 6.35 20.07
CA ASP A 66 10.37 6.82 18.79
C ASP A 66 9.51 5.73 18.13
N ILE A 67 10.03 4.50 18.10
CA ILE A 67 9.33 3.34 17.51
C ILE A 67 8.04 3.06 18.28
N LYS A 68 8.09 3.04 19.62
CA LYS A 68 6.90 2.82 20.44
C LYS A 68 5.85 3.89 20.19
N ALA A 69 6.24 5.15 20.13
CA ALA A 69 5.34 6.27 19.84
C ALA A 69 4.69 6.13 18.46
N ALA A 70 5.47 5.82 17.41
CA ALA A 70 4.96 5.67 16.05
C ALA A 70 4.07 4.42 15.84
N MET A 71 4.25 3.37 16.66
CA MET A 71 3.37 2.20 16.67
C MET A 71 2.08 2.41 17.46
N THR A 72 2.08 3.35 18.43
CA THR A 72 0.89 3.62 19.24
C THR A 72 -0.17 4.28 18.37
N VAL A 73 -1.37 3.68 18.33
CA VAL A 73 -2.51 4.26 17.62
C VAL A 73 -3.10 5.39 18.48
N ASP A 74 -3.05 6.62 18.00
CA ASP A 74 -3.62 7.78 18.66
C ASP A 74 -4.87 8.28 17.92
N HIS A 75 -5.86 8.78 18.65
CA HIS A 75 -7.05 9.43 18.07
C HIS A 75 -6.73 10.73 17.32
N LYS A 76 -5.56 11.31 17.56
CA LYS A 76 -5.07 12.51 16.86
C LYS A 76 -4.43 12.22 15.52
N ASP A 77 -4.09 10.96 15.25
CA ASP A 77 -3.55 10.56 13.97
C ASP A 77 -4.59 10.74 12.87
N SER A 78 -4.13 11.07 11.66
CA SER A 78 -5.02 11.11 10.50
C SER A 78 -5.68 9.76 10.28
N ASP A 79 -6.99 9.75 10.12
CA ASP A 79 -7.77 8.56 9.80
C ASP A 79 -7.28 7.86 8.53
N LEU A 80 -6.70 8.62 7.59
CA LEU A 80 -6.13 8.09 6.35
C LEU A 80 -4.93 7.15 6.56
N MET A 81 -4.31 7.14 7.75
CA MET A 81 -3.31 6.11 8.09
C MET A 81 -3.94 4.72 8.26
N TYR A 82 -5.22 4.68 8.59
CA TYR A 82 -5.96 3.50 9.04
C TYR A 82 -7.11 3.10 8.10
N MET A 83 -7.32 3.88 7.04
CA MET A 83 -8.35 3.65 6.05
C MET A 83 -7.97 2.49 5.12
N ASP A 84 -8.93 1.64 4.78
CA ASP A 84 -8.74 0.59 3.77
C ASP A 84 -8.40 1.22 2.41
N LEU A 85 -7.29 0.83 1.83
CA LEU A 85 -6.76 1.34 0.55
C LEU A 85 -7.04 0.39 -0.61
N SER A 86 -7.71 -0.73 -0.37
CA SER A 86 -8.11 -1.70 -1.39
C SER A 86 -9.43 -1.34 -2.07
N GLU A 87 -10.06 -0.24 -1.66
CA GLU A 87 -11.31 0.23 -2.25
C GLU A 87 -11.03 1.32 -3.30
N PRO A 88 -11.46 1.12 -4.57
CA PRO A 88 -11.38 2.13 -5.61
C PRO A 88 -12.18 3.38 -5.27
N ILE A 89 -11.72 4.54 -5.72
CA ILE A 89 -12.40 5.83 -5.56
C ILE A 89 -12.81 6.35 -6.94
N GLU A 90 -14.03 6.86 -7.07
CA GLU A 90 -14.46 7.52 -8.30
C GLU A 90 -13.76 8.87 -8.45
N MET A 91 -12.92 8.98 -9.47
CA MET A 91 -12.25 10.21 -9.89
C MET A 91 -12.16 10.26 -11.41
N SER A 92 -12.24 11.46 -11.95
CA SER A 92 -12.00 11.72 -13.36
C SER A 92 -10.50 11.78 -13.68
N GLU A 93 -10.13 11.59 -14.93
CA GLU A 93 -8.75 11.73 -15.40
C GLU A 93 -8.23 13.17 -15.17
N ASP A 94 -9.09 14.18 -15.36
CA ASP A 94 -8.73 15.58 -15.13
C ASP A 94 -8.40 15.88 -13.67
N GLU A 95 -9.15 15.33 -12.72
CA GLU A 95 -8.86 15.46 -11.29
C GLU A 95 -7.55 14.78 -10.91
N VAL A 96 -7.27 13.59 -11.43
CA VAL A 96 -5.98 12.90 -11.16
C VAL A 96 -4.82 13.65 -11.82
N ASN A 97 -5.00 14.17 -13.04
CA ASN A 97 -3.99 15.01 -13.70
C ASN A 97 -3.74 16.33 -12.93
N ASP A 98 -4.78 16.90 -12.32
CA ASP A 98 -4.64 18.08 -11.47
C ASP A 98 -3.84 17.78 -10.18
N MET A 99 -3.98 16.60 -9.59
CA MET A 99 -3.12 16.12 -8.49
C MET A 99 -1.64 15.99 -8.92
N LEU A 100 -1.40 15.64 -10.19
CA LEU A 100 -0.08 15.38 -10.74
C LEU A 100 0.59 16.63 -11.34
N LYS A 101 -0.11 17.75 -11.41
CA LYS A 101 0.41 18.99 -12.00
C LYS A 101 1.66 19.47 -11.28
N GLY A 102 2.73 19.72 -12.04
CA GLY A 102 4.03 20.12 -11.52
C GLY A 102 4.86 18.98 -10.89
N ASN A 103 4.39 17.74 -10.96
CA ASN A 103 5.07 16.57 -10.39
C ASN A 103 6.00 15.87 -11.39
N GLY A 104 6.80 16.66 -12.11
CA GLY A 104 7.87 16.15 -12.97
C GLY A 104 7.41 15.07 -13.93
N ILE A 105 8.03 13.89 -13.89
CA ILE A 105 7.70 12.77 -14.78
C ILE A 105 6.31 12.15 -14.54
N LEU A 106 5.68 12.43 -13.42
CA LEU A 106 4.34 11.92 -13.11
C LEU A 106 3.23 12.77 -13.75
N GLU A 107 3.54 14.00 -14.18
CA GLU A 107 2.55 14.90 -14.80
C GLU A 107 1.99 14.32 -16.09
N GLY A 108 0.66 14.39 -16.26
CA GLY A 108 -0.04 13.88 -17.42
C GLY A 108 -0.29 12.37 -17.46
N HIS A 109 0.05 11.63 -16.38
CA HIS A 109 -0.18 10.18 -16.30
C HIS A 109 -1.44 9.80 -15.51
N GLY A 110 -2.43 10.71 -15.36
CA GLY A 110 -3.68 10.46 -14.62
C GLY A 110 -4.42 9.22 -15.10
N LYS A 111 -4.50 9.03 -16.42
CA LYS A 111 -5.10 7.83 -17.02
C LYS A 111 -4.42 6.53 -16.53
N ALA A 112 -3.08 6.51 -16.49
CA ALA A 112 -2.34 5.31 -16.06
C ALA A 112 -2.58 5.00 -14.57
N PHE A 113 -2.73 6.01 -13.71
CA PHE A 113 -3.10 5.83 -12.31
C PHE A 113 -4.52 5.28 -12.13
N LEU A 114 -5.49 5.78 -12.91
CA LEU A 114 -6.87 5.26 -12.91
C LEU A 114 -6.96 3.82 -13.43
N GLU A 115 -6.22 3.49 -14.49
CA GLU A 115 -6.11 2.12 -14.98
C GLU A 115 -5.46 1.22 -13.94
N ALA A 116 -4.41 1.68 -13.25
CA ALA A 116 -3.74 0.95 -12.18
C ALA A 116 -4.67 0.66 -11.01
N GLN A 117 -5.49 1.64 -10.58
CA GLN A 117 -6.54 1.44 -9.59
C GLN A 117 -7.51 0.35 -10.04
N LYS A 118 -8.06 0.47 -11.25
CA LYS A 118 -9.06 -0.44 -11.80
C LYS A 118 -8.55 -1.88 -11.96
N GLU A 119 -7.30 -2.03 -12.39
CA GLU A 119 -6.69 -3.34 -12.65
C GLU A 119 -6.29 -4.08 -11.35
N ASN A 120 -6.09 -3.34 -10.25
CA ASN A 120 -5.51 -3.90 -9.03
C ASN A 120 -6.34 -3.65 -7.75
N ASP A 121 -7.49 -3.00 -7.83
CA ASP A 121 -8.30 -2.56 -6.67
C ASP A 121 -7.41 -1.86 -5.61
N VAL A 122 -6.77 -0.76 -6.01
CA VAL A 122 -5.90 0.05 -5.15
C VAL A 122 -6.30 1.51 -5.29
N ASN A 123 -6.63 2.16 -4.19
CA ASN A 123 -7.04 3.56 -4.10
C ASN A 123 -6.11 4.51 -4.90
N VAL A 124 -6.65 5.26 -5.86
CA VAL A 124 -5.87 6.13 -6.75
C VAL A 124 -5.20 7.29 -6.02
N ILE A 125 -5.86 7.87 -5.01
CA ILE A 125 -5.27 8.97 -4.23
C ILE A 125 -4.07 8.46 -3.42
N TYR A 126 -4.16 7.25 -2.87
CA TYR A 126 -3.02 6.60 -2.25
C TYR A 126 -1.89 6.37 -3.25
N LEU A 127 -2.17 5.81 -4.44
CA LEU A 127 -1.14 5.57 -5.46
C LEU A 127 -0.41 6.85 -5.85
N VAL A 128 -1.14 7.93 -6.10
CA VAL A 128 -0.56 9.24 -6.43
C VAL A 128 0.28 9.77 -5.27
N SER A 129 -0.28 9.79 -4.05
CA SER A 129 0.40 10.31 -2.85
C SER A 129 1.68 9.54 -2.52
N HIS A 130 1.63 8.22 -2.69
CA HIS A 130 2.78 7.34 -2.50
C HIS A 130 3.86 7.59 -3.55
N ALA A 131 3.50 7.62 -4.84
CA ALA A 131 4.44 7.93 -5.91
C ALA A 131 5.08 9.32 -5.75
N GLN A 132 4.33 10.33 -5.34
CA GLN A 132 4.86 11.66 -5.05
C GLN A 132 5.90 11.63 -3.92
N LEU A 133 5.62 10.91 -2.82
CA LEU A 133 6.54 10.81 -1.69
C LEU A 133 7.85 10.12 -2.11
N GLU A 134 7.77 8.94 -2.70
CA GLU A 134 8.94 8.11 -3.05
C GLU A 134 9.81 8.72 -4.16
N THR A 135 9.21 9.54 -5.01
CA THR A 135 9.91 10.14 -6.15
C THR A 135 10.37 11.59 -5.91
N GLY A 136 10.09 12.16 -4.73
CA GLY A 136 10.26 13.60 -4.56
C GLY A 136 9.50 14.37 -5.64
N GLU A 137 8.22 14.08 -5.77
CA GLU A 137 7.31 14.69 -6.74
C GLU A 137 7.77 14.49 -8.20
N GLY A 138 8.16 13.25 -8.53
CA GLY A 138 8.58 12.89 -9.89
C GLY A 138 9.95 13.39 -10.31
N ARG A 139 10.77 13.90 -9.37
CA ARG A 139 12.06 14.55 -9.70
C ARG A 139 13.30 13.72 -9.38
N SER A 140 13.16 12.63 -8.61
CA SER A 140 14.29 11.78 -8.22
C SER A 140 14.95 11.08 -9.41
N ALA A 141 16.17 10.58 -9.23
CA ALA A 141 16.88 9.82 -10.26
C ALA A 141 16.15 8.54 -10.68
N LEU A 142 15.54 7.83 -9.73
CA LEU A 142 14.72 6.65 -10.02
C LEU A 142 13.44 7.01 -10.79
N ALA A 143 12.81 8.14 -10.45
CA ALA A 143 11.64 8.63 -11.16
C ALA A 143 11.95 8.99 -12.61
N LYS A 144 13.04 9.71 -12.86
CA LYS A 144 13.48 10.08 -14.22
C LYS A 144 13.88 8.88 -15.07
N GLY A 145 13.95 7.71 -14.48
CA GLY A 145 14.34 6.46 -15.12
C GLY A 145 15.84 6.31 -15.32
N LEU A 146 16.35 5.13 -15.02
CA LEU A 146 17.76 4.79 -15.16
C LEU A 146 17.99 3.98 -16.43
N ARG A 147 18.98 4.38 -17.22
CA ARG A 147 19.39 3.66 -18.42
C ARG A 147 20.16 2.39 -18.04
N LYS A 148 19.82 1.28 -18.71
CA LYS A 148 20.59 0.06 -18.67
C LYS A 148 20.53 -0.59 -20.06
N GLY A 149 21.66 -0.59 -20.77
CA GLY A 149 21.68 -0.85 -22.20
C GLY A 149 20.89 0.21 -22.98
N ASP A 150 20.10 -0.22 -23.94
CA ASP A 150 19.28 0.68 -24.78
C ASP A 150 17.96 1.09 -24.15
N ALA A 151 17.56 0.45 -23.03
CA ALA A 151 16.31 0.72 -22.36
C ALA A 151 16.46 1.63 -21.14
N ARG A 152 15.35 2.32 -20.80
CA ARG A 152 15.20 3.11 -19.59
C ARG A 152 14.14 2.44 -18.70
N TYR A 153 14.40 2.38 -17.40
CA TYR A 153 13.54 1.72 -16.42
C TYR A 153 13.14 2.70 -15.32
N TYR A 154 11.87 2.69 -14.93
CA TYR A 154 11.26 3.63 -14.00
C TYR A 154 10.81 2.91 -12.72
N ASN A 155 10.87 3.59 -11.58
CA ASN A 155 10.37 3.07 -10.32
C ASN A 155 9.81 4.23 -9.50
N PHE A 156 8.50 4.25 -9.31
CA PHE A 156 7.81 5.36 -8.65
C PHE A 156 7.42 5.06 -7.20
N PHE A 157 7.59 3.82 -6.75
CA PHE A 157 7.15 3.37 -5.44
C PHE A 157 8.30 2.90 -4.55
N GLY A 158 9.55 3.17 -4.90
CA GLY A 158 10.71 2.75 -4.12
C GLY A 158 10.91 1.24 -4.02
N ILE A 159 10.20 0.44 -4.83
CA ILE A 159 10.19 -1.01 -4.74
C ILE A 159 11.59 -1.58 -5.01
N GLY A 160 12.07 -2.43 -4.09
CA GLY A 160 13.40 -3.02 -4.17
C GLY A 160 14.55 -2.04 -3.94
N ALA A 161 14.25 -0.81 -3.51
CA ALA A 161 15.23 0.22 -3.20
C ALA A 161 15.70 0.09 -1.74
N PHE A 162 16.50 -0.94 -1.45
CA PHE A 162 17.00 -1.21 -0.10
C PHE A 162 18.36 -0.56 0.13
N ASP A 163 18.53 0.11 1.29
CA ASP A 163 19.79 0.60 1.84
C ASP A 163 20.59 1.65 1.02
N ARG A 164 21.88 1.75 1.34
CA ARG A 164 22.83 2.69 0.68
C ARG A 164 22.96 2.50 -0.84
N LYS A 165 22.41 1.40 -1.40
CA LYS A 165 22.38 1.10 -2.83
C LYS A 165 20.98 1.25 -3.45
N ALA A 166 20.06 1.93 -2.77
CA ALA A 166 18.64 2.05 -3.12
C ALA A 166 18.38 2.33 -4.62
N VAL A 167 19.12 3.28 -5.21
CA VAL A 167 18.99 3.60 -6.65
C VAL A 167 19.34 2.41 -7.53
N LYS A 168 20.42 1.68 -7.22
CA LYS A 168 20.87 0.54 -8.02
C LYS A 168 19.94 -0.67 -7.87
N THR A 169 19.51 -0.97 -6.64
CA THR A 169 18.63 -2.11 -6.36
C THR A 169 17.21 -1.86 -6.87
N GLY A 170 16.67 -0.65 -6.70
CA GLY A 170 15.38 -0.25 -7.27
C GLY A 170 15.35 -0.25 -8.80
N ALA A 171 16.47 0.16 -9.46
CA ALA A 171 16.59 0.06 -10.90
C ALA A 171 16.67 -1.39 -11.39
N SER A 172 17.36 -2.25 -10.64
CA SER A 172 17.44 -3.69 -10.95
C SER A 172 16.09 -4.37 -10.82
N TYR A 173 15.27 -3.97 -9.83
CA TYR A 173 13.90 -4.45 -9.69
C TYR A 173 13.06 -4.02 -10.91
N ALA A 174 13.06 -2.72 -11.23
CA ALA A 174 12.32 -2.18 -12.37
C ALA A 174 12.70 -2.87 -13.70
N GLN A 175 13.98 -3.22 -13.87
CA GLN A 175 14.44 -3.97 -15.03
C GLN A 175 13.87 -5.39 -15.07
N LYS A 176 13.95 -6.11 -13.97
CA LYS A 176 13.38 -7.49 -13.89
C LYS A 176 11.87 -7.49 -14.12
N ALA A 177 11.18 -6.47 -13.63
CA ALA A 177 9.74 -6.30 -13.78
C ALA A 177 9.34 -5.73 -15.17
N GLY A 178 10.29 -5.33 -16.01
CA GLY A 178 10.01 -4.79 -17.35
C GLY A 178 9.38 -3.39 -17.35
N TRP A 179 9.63 -2.57 -16.34
CA TRP A 179 9.04 -1.23 -16.21
C TRP A 179 9.76 -0.21 -17.11
N THR A 180 9.56 -0.35 -18.42
CA THR A 180 10.24 0.41 -19.46
C THR A 180 9.55 1.72 -19.85
N SER A 181 8.39 2.02 -19.26
CA SER A 181 7.68 3.30 -19.41
C SER A 181 7.09 3.73 -18.06
N PRO A 182 6.76 5.03 -17.90
CA PRO A 182 6.04 5.52 -16.72
C PRO A 182 4.77 4.72 -16.43
N ASP A 183 3.92 4.48 -17.42
CA ASP A 183 2.67 3.75 -17.25
C ASP A 183 2.88 2.31 -16.74
N LYS A 184 3.89 1.61 -17.29
CA LYS A 184 4.25 0.27 -16.78
C LYS A 184 4.74 0.32 -15.34
N ALA A 185 5.46 1.35 -14.94
CA ALA A 185 5.93 1.50 -13.57
C ALA A 185 4.78 1.82 -12.60
N ILE A 186 3.80 2.64 -13.03
CA ILE A 186 2.59 2.95 -12.26
C ILE A 186 1.77 1.68 -12.04
N LYS A 187 1.40 0.97 -13.11
CA LYS A 187 0.61 -0.26 -13.05
C LYS A 187 1.33 -1.37 -12.30
N GLY A 188 2.61 -1.57 -12.57
CA GLY A 188 3.41 -2.58 -11.90
C GLY A 188 3.61 -2.30 -10.41
N GLY A 189 3.70 -1.03 -10.02
CA GLY A 189 3.75 -0.62 -8.62
C GLY A 189 2.44 -0.89 -7.89
N ALA A 190 1.29 -0.59 -8.50
CA ALA A 190 -0.02 -0.92 -7.95
C ALA A 190 -0.21 -2.44 -7.78
N SER A 191 0.18 -3.21 -8.81
CA SER A 191 0.15 -4.68 -8.74
C SER A 191 1.03 -5.23 -7.62
N PHE A 192 2.21 -4.64 -7.40
CA PHE A 192 3.08 -5.01 -6.28
C PHE A 192 2.42 -4.74 -4.92
N VAL A 193 1.82 -3.56 -4.75
CA VAL A 193 1.09 -3.21 -3.52
C VAL A 193 -0.03 -4.22 -3.26
N ARG A 194 -0.84 -4.50 -4.27
CA ARG A 194 -1.94 -5.48 -4.17
C ARG A 194 -1.43 -6.84 -3.72
N THR A 195 -0.48 -7.41 -4.47
CA THR A 195 -0.04 -8.79 -4.25
C THR A 195 0.85 -8.98 -3.02
N GLN A 196 1.67 -7.98 -2.67
CA GLN A 196 2.61 -8.11 -1.55
C GLN A 196 2.03 -7.64 -0.21
N TYR A 197 1.00 -6.78 -0.22
CA TYR A 197 0.45 -6.19 1.01
C TYR A 197 -1.04 -6.50 1.17
N PHE A 198 -1.89 -6.12 0.23
CA PHE A 198 -3.33 -6.24 0.42
C PHE A 198 -3.81 -7.68 0.47
N GLU A 199 -3.30 -8.56 -0.39
CA GLU A 199 -3.58 -10.00 -0.35
C GLU A 199 -3.05 -10.67 0.92
N ASN A 200 -2.09 -10.04 1.62
CA ASN A 200 -1.57 -10.47 2.91
C ASN A 200 -2.27 -9.78 4.10
N GLY A 201 -3.40 -9.09 3.87
CA GLY A 201 -4.20 -8.45 4.92
C GLY A 201 -3.65 -7.12 5.45
N GLN A 202 -2.63 -6.54 4.81
CA GLN A 202 -2.06 -5.24 5.16
C GLN A 202 -2.74 -4.15 4.31
N LEU A 203 -4.00 -3.81 4.63
CA LEU A 203 -4.89 -3.00 3.78
C LEU A 203 -4.74 -1.49 3.95
N ASN A 204 -3.98 -1.01 4.92
CA ASN A 204 -3.79 0.41 5.18
C ASN A 204 -2.32 0.74 5.48
N LEU A 205 -2.00 2.03 5.50
CA LEU A 205 -0.63 2.51 5.69
C LEU A 205 0.01 2.03 6.99
N TYR A 206 -0.77 1.99 8.07
CA TYR A 206 -0.31 1.49 9.36
C TYR A 206 0.08 0.02 9.28
N GLN A 207 -0.77 -0.83 8.71
CA GLN A 207 -0.50 -2.25 8.54
C GLN A 207 0.67 -2.51 7.58
N MET A 208 0.78 -1.75 6.48
CA MET A 208 1.91 -1.86 5.55
C MET A 208 3.25 -1.52 6.25
N ARG A 209 3.25 -0.63 7.22
CA ARG A 209 4.47 -0.26 7.96
C ARG A 209 4.76 -1.17 9.14
N TRP A 210 3.77 -1.60 9.91
CA TRP A 210 3.98 -2.26 11.19
C TRP A 210 3.60 -3.74 11.22
N ASN A 211 2.78 -4.17 10.27
CA ASN A 211 2.26 -5.53 10.14
C ASN A 211 1.83 -6.14 11.50
N PRO A 212 0.75 -5.65 12.13
CA PRO A 212 0.35 -6.10 13.48
C PRO A 212 0.09 -7.60 13.61
N GLN A 213 -0.25 -8.28 12.51
CA GLN A 213 -0.46 -9.73 12.48
C GLN A 213 0.85 -10.52 12.52
N SER A 214 1.91 -9.98 11.88
CA SER A 214 3.24 -10.58 11.85
C SER A 214 4.31 -9.49 12.02
N PRO A 215 4.48 -8.95 13.25
CA PRO A 215 5.35 -7.81 13.50
C PRO A 215 6.81 -8.08 13.07
N ALA A 216 7.50 -7.04 12.62
CA ALA A 216 8.86 -7.05 12.07
C ALA A 216 9.01 -7.81 10.73
N THR A 217 7.89 -8.16 10.06
CA THR A 217 7.92 -8.80 8.74
C THR A 217 7.14 -8.00 7.72
N ASN A 218 7.50 -8.14 6.45
CA ASN A 218 6.81 -7.53 5.30
C ASN A 218 6.48 -6.03 5.51
N GLN A 219 7.47 -5.25 5.94
CA GLN A 219 7.33 -3.82 6.18
C GLN A 219 7.73 -3.04 4.93
N TYR A 220 6.88 -2.09 4.50
CA TYR A 220 7.10 -1.35 3.25
C TYR A 220 8.32 -0.42 3.35
N ALA A 221 8.49 0.24 4.47
CA ALA A 221 9.53 1.25 4.67
C ALA A 221 10.25 1.07 6.01
N SER A 222 11.48 1.57 6.11
CA SER A 222 12.19 1.70 7.39
C SER A 222 11.78 2.97 8.16
N ASP A 223 11.34 4.01 7.47
CA ASP A 223 10.91 5.28 8.07
C ASP A 223 9.66 5.07 8.95
N ILE A 224 9.79 5.39 10.24
CA ILE A 224 8.66 5.26 11.19
C ILE A 224 7.52 6.23 10.89
N ASP A 225 7.82 7.35 10.22
CA ASP A 225 6.85 8.40 9.87
C ASP A 225 6.25 8.20 8.46
N TRP A 226 6.63 7.14 7.75
CA TRP A 226 6.17 6.87 6.38
C TRP A 226 4.63 6.86 6.24
N PRO A 227 3.85 6.21 7.16
CA PRO A 227 2.39 6.24 7.07
C PRO A 227 1.83 7.65 7.20
N ALA A 228 2.33 8.43 8.16
CA ALA A 228 1.87 9.79 8.40
C ALA A 228 2.20 10.73 7.23
N LYS A 229 3.36 10.56 6.59
CA LYS A 229 3.78 11.35 5.42
C LYS A 229 2.88 11.13 4.21
N ILE A 230 2.49 9.88 3.95
CA ILE A 230 1.56 9.57 2.85
C ILE A 230 0.15 10.06 3.22
N ALA A 231 -0.33 9.76 4.43
CA ALA A 231 -1.64 10.20 4.89
C ALA A 231 -1.81 11.73 4.82
N ALA A 232 -0.77 12.49 5.17
CA ALA A 232 -0.80 13.95 5.05
C ALA A 232 -0.95 14.44 3.60
N ARG A 233 -0.36 13.75 2.61
CA ARG A 233 -0.55 14.05 1.19
C ARG A 233 -1.96 13.68 0.73
N MET A 234 -2.45 12.51 1.12
CA MET A 234 -3.80 12.06 0.83
C MET A 234 -4.84 13.06 1.39
N GLU A 235 -4.62 13.56 2.62
CA GLU A 235 -5.52 14.51 3.28
C GLU A 235 -5.81 15.74 2.42
N VAL A 236 -4.77 16.29 1.77
CA VAL A 236 -4.91 17.44 0.86
C VAL A 236 -5.91 17.14 -0.27
N TYR A 237 -5.83 15.95 -0.84
CA TYR A 237 -6.70 15.57 -1.96
C TYR A 237 -8.10 15.18 -1.49
N TYR A 238 -8.23 14.44 -0.39
CA TYR A 238 -9.52 14.12 0.21
C TYR A 238 -10.33 15.39 0.55
N GLN A 239 -9.67 16.39 1.12
CA GLN A 239 -10.29 17.70 1.39
C GLN A 239 -10.63 18.47 0.11
N LYS A 240 -9.69 18.53 -0.85
CA LYS A 240 -9.87 19.28 -2.11
C LYS A 240 -11.04 18.78 -2.93
N TYR A 241 -11.23 17.47 -3.01
CA TYR A 241 -12.28 16.85 -3.82
C TYR A 241 -13.52 16.44 -3.01
N GLY A 242 -13.55 16.73 -1.72
CA GLY A 242 -14.70 16.43 -0.85
C GLY A 242 -14.98 14.94 -0.70
N ILE A 243 -13.95 14.11 -0.77
CA ILE A 243 -14.07 12.66 -0.70
C ILE A 243 -14.23 12.21 0.75
N LYS A 244 -15.18 11.32 1.00
CA LYS A 244 -15.43 10.76 2.33
C LYS A 244 -14.35 9.74 2.70
N LYS A 245 -13.98 9.71 3.98
CA LYS A 245 -13.10 8.71 4.57
C LYS A 245 -13.96 7.60 5.12
N ASP A 246 -13.85 6.42 4.56
CA ASP A 246 -14.60 5.23 4.96
C ASP A 246 -13.67 4.09 5.39
N ASP A 247 -14.23 3.04 5.99
CA ASP A 247 -13.52 1.80 6.36
C ASP A 247 -12.23 2.01 7.16
N ILE A 248 -12.34 2.84 8.21
CA ILE A 248 -11.24 3.17 9.11
C ILE A 248 -11.13 2.11 10.20
N ARG A 249 -9.96 1.46 10.30
CA ARG A 249 -9.69 0.47 11.34
C ARG A 249 -8.52 0.90 12.23
N LYS A 250 -8.76 1.02 13.54
CA LYS A 250 -7.77 1.40 14.57
C LYS A 250 -7.55 0.33 15.66
N ASP A 251 -8.17 -0.83 15.55
CA ASP A 251 -8.17 -1.89 16.58
C ASP A 251 -7.32 -3.11 16.18
N PHE A 252 -6.01 -2.95 16.13
CA PHE A 252 -5.08 -3.97 15.61
C PHE A 252 -4.59 -4.98 16.64
N TYR A 253 -4.69 -4.68 17.93
CA TYR A 253 -4.10 -5.46 19.00
C TYR A 253 -5.14 -6.09 19.93
N LYS A 254 -4.79 -7.26 20.51
CA LYS A 254 -5.56 -7.83 21.63
C LYS A 254 -5.54 -6.87 22.82
N LYS A 255 -6.60 -6.95 23.64
CA LYS A 255 -6.68 -6.28 24.93
C LYS A 255 -5.77 -6.95 25.94
#